data_852842a99c2f73ccb59feda9f7b4828d
#
_entry.id   852842a99c2f73ccb59feda9f7b4828d
#
_cell.length_a   1.000
_cell.length_b   1.000
_cell.length_c   1.000
_cell.angle_alpha   90.00
_cell.angle_beta   90.00
_cell.angle_gamma   90.00
#
_symmetry.space_group_name_H-M   'P 1'
#
loop_
_entity.id
_entity.type
_entity.pdbx_description
1 polymer ?
#
loop_
_entity_poly.entity_id
_entity_poly.type
_entity_poly.pdbx_seq_one_letter_code
_entity_poly.pdbx_strand_id
1 'polypeptide(L)'
;MSDNNIQNTTPVEVAKPFSLSIEGVPHIAVPKDFVVHPAENLLDHPPRDIRIVSVIDADSFKSYLDIHKTKRAAVHVNSQWPSANSSDYLACGYCDDADNAVTSWRDHRVKLDPLLSKDFVEWRDIDGKDLSQIELCRFLDRHLSNIVRPDNQPKAPTSSEVLTFVSNLSDVKKVEFKKSVNLDNGRVQLTYNEIDADGGTANISVPRDFWIQLRPIVGRNDRYNVLATMRYRIVESTKLVFTIELRDLDILLEEMRDEMVKELREKVAPIPVFLTR
;
A
#
# COMPACT_ATOMS: atom_id res chain seq x y z
N MET A 1 20.75 -81.86 -22.70
CA MET A 1 21.96 -81.01 -22.76
C MET A 1 21.48 -79.62 -23.00
N SER A 2 21.40 -78.86 -21.93
CA SER A 2 20.95 -77.44 -21.95
C SER A 2 22.14 -76.59 -21.51
N ASP A 3 22.73 -75.94 -22.47
CA ASP A 3 23.82 -74.99 -22.23
C ASP A 3 23.29 -73.77 -21.52
N ASN A 4 23.64 -73.61 -20.24
CA ASN A 4 23.48 -72.39 -19.49
C ASN A 4 24.59 -71.43 -19.90
N ASN A 5 24.26 -70.46 -20.75
CA ASN A 5 25.10 -69.33 -21.11
C ASN A 5 25.01 -68.31 -20.03
N ILE A 6 25.90 -68.37 -19.04
CA ILE A 6 26.07 -67.34 -18.02
C ILE A 6 26.83 -66.19 -18.69
N GLN A 7 26.09 -65.15 -19.10
CA GLN A 7 26.70 -63.88 -19.50
C GLN A 7 27.39 -63.27 -18.32
N ASN A 8 28.72 -63.25 -18.33
CA ASN A 8 29.54 -62.46 -17.44
C ASN A 8 29.28 -61.00 -17.77
N THR A 9 28.32 -60.38 -17.07
CA THR A 9 28.16 -58.95 -17.08
C THR A 9 29.28 -58.35 -16.21
N THR A 10 30.28 -57.80 -16.87
CA THR A 10 31.28 -56.92 -16.21
C THR A 10 30.53 -55.83 -15.41
N PRO A 11 30.89 -55.60 -14.13
CA PRO A 11 30.24 -54.56 -13.38
C PRO A 11 30.44 -53.22 -14.14
N VAL A 12 29.34 -52.54 -14.45
CA VAL A 12 29.41 -51.21 -15.01
C VAL A 12 30.05 -50.31 -13.91
N GLU A 13 31.23 -49.83 -14.17
CA GLU A 13 31.92 -48.92 -13.28
C GLU A 13 31.14 -47.61 -13.27
N VAL A 14 30.36 -47.41 -12.21
CA VAL A 14 29.55 -46.19 -12.04
C VAL A 14 30.52 -45.04 -11.79
N ALA A 15 30.60 -44.14 -12.74
CA ALA A 15 31.42 -42.93 -12.59
C ALA A 15 31.00 -42.17 -11.32
N LYS A 16 31.96 -41.92 -10.44
CA LYS A 16 31.71 -41.22 -9.18
C LYS A 16 31.76 -39.71 -9.36
N PRO A 17 30.90 -38.97 -8.68
CA PRO A 17 31.02 -37.51 -8.62
C PRO A 17 32.40 -37.11 -8.10
N PHE A 18 33.01 -36.08 -8.66
CA PHE A 18 34.25 -35.56 -8.18
C PHE A 18 34.18 -34.01 -8.05
N SER A 19 34.89 -33.48 -7.07
CA SER A 19 35.01 -32.05 -6.90
C SER A 19 36.19 -31.49 -7.67
N LEU A 20 35.99 -30.32 -8.29
CA LEU A 20 37.06 -29.59 -8.98
C LEU A 20 36.94 -28.11 -8.63
N SER A 21 38.04 -27.40 -8.71
CA SER A 21 38.06 -25.96 -8.54
C SER A 21 38.38 -25.29 -9.88
N ILE A 22 37.49 -24.42 -10.35
CA ILE A 22 37.68 -23.61 -11.54
C ILE A 22 37.77 -22.16 -11.07
N GLU A 23 38.88 -21.50 -11.33
CA GLU A 23 39.16 -20.11 -10.90
C GLU A 23 38.91 -19.87 -9.40
N GLY A 24 39.23 -20.86 -8.57
CA GLY A 24 39.04 -20.78 -7.12
C GLY A 24 37.60 -21.05 -6.62
N VAL A 25 36.67 -21.31 -7.52
CA VAL A 25 35.30 -21.68 -7.17
C VAL A 25 35.14 -23.20 -7.14
N PRO A 26 34.68 -23.81 -6.05
CA PRO A 26 34.45 -25.25 -6.00
C PRO A 26 33.27 -25.66 -6.89
N HIS A 27 33.49 -26.65 -7.73
CA HIS A 27 32.50 -27.26 -8.58
C HIS A 27 32.41 -28.77 -8.30
N ILE A 28 31.22 -29.32 -8.50
CA ILE A 28 30.98 -30.77 -8.45
C ILE A 28 30.61 -31.23 -9.84
N ALA A 29 31.45 -32.04 -10.45
CA ALA A 29 31.12 -32.69 -11.71
C ALA A 29 30.36 -33.97 -11.44
N VAL A 30 29.21 -34.13 -12.07
CA VAL A 30 28.38 -35.32 -12.04
C VAL A 30 28.24 -35.87 -13.45
N PRO A 31 28.21 -37.23 -13.66
CA PRO A 31 27.93 -37.80 -14.95
C PRO A 31 26.59 -37.33 -15.52
N LYS A 32 26.49 -37.26 -16.84
CA LYS A 32 25.34 -36.68 -17.56
C LYS A 32 23.99 -37.29 -17.17
N ASP A 33 23.99 -38.56 -16.79
CA ASP A 33 22.76 -39.32 -16.47
C ASP A 33 22.40 -39.30 -14.97
N PHE A 34 23.17 -38.55 -14.16
CA PHE A 34 22.90 -38.43 -12.72
C PHE A 34 21.88 -37.30 -12.47
N VAL A 35 20.82 -37.66 -11.78
CA VAL A 35 19.91 -36.64 -11.22
C VAL A 35 20.46 -36.22 -9.87
N VAL A 36 20.81 -34.92 -9.76
CA VAL A 36 21.27 -34.34 -8.51
C VAL A 36 20.02 -33.96 -7.70
N HIS A 37 19.80 -34.67 -6.60
CA HIS A 37 18.77 -34.29 -5.63
C HIS A 37 19.40 -33.42 -4.54
N PRO A 38 18.71 -32.37 -4.08
CA PRO A 38 19.17 -31.61 -2.91
C PRO A 38 19.27 -32.53 -1.70
N ALA A 39 20.44 -32.63 -1.10
CA ALA A 39 20.65 -33.43 0.11
C ALA A 39 19.99 -32.80 1.37
N GLU A 40 19.41 -31.63 1.24
CA GLU A 40 18.76 -30.87 2.34
C GLU A 40 17.66 -31.70 3.04
N ASN A 41 16.93 -32.52 2.27
CA ASN A 41 15.87 -33.39 2.81
C ASN A 41 16.39 -34.59 3.64
N LEU A 42 17.69 -34.81 3.62
CA LEU A 42 18.35 -35.92 4.36
C LEU A 42 18.98 -35.44 5.67
N LEU A 43 18.94 -34.14 5.92
CA LEU A 43 19.47 -33.55 7.14
C LEU A 43 18.38 -33.54 8.23
N ASP A 44 18.78 -33.74 9.48
CA ASP A 44 17.87 -33.66 10.62
C ASP A 44 17.25 -32.27 10.80
N HIS A 45 17.91 -31.24 10.25
CA HIS A 45 17.44 -29.86 10.20
C HIS A 45 18.03 -29.15 8.96
N PRO A 46 17.37 -28.14 8.41
CA PRO A 46 17.85 -27.44 7.24
C PRO A 46 19.21 -26.78 7.50
N PRO A 47 20.13 -26.77 6.52
CA PRO A 47 21.48 -26.20 6.68
C PRO A 47 21.46 -24.69 6.92
N ARG A 48 20.36 -24.03 6.58
CA ARG A 48 20.11 -22.60 6.79
C ARG A 48 18.62 -22.35 7.00
N ASP A 49 18.30 -21.30 7.76
CA ASP A 49 16.91 -20.90 7.99
C ASP A 49 16.43 -19.98 6.85
N ILE A 50 15.76 -20.59 5.85
CA ILE A 50 15.13 -19.86 4.74
C ILE A 50 13.72 -19.50 5.15
N ARG A 51 13.53 -18.24 5.58
CA ARG A 51 12.24 -17.81 6.11
C ARG A 51 11.96 -16.35 5.76
N ILE A 52 10.74 -16.08 5.32
CA ILE A 52 10.23 -14.71 5.14
C ILE A 52 8.96 -14.61 5.96
N VAL A 53 8.96 -13.73 6.95
CA VAL A 53 7.81 -13.47 7.83
C VAL A 53 7.34 -12.03 7.61
N SER A 54 6.04 -11.81 7.50
CA SER A 54 5.45 -10.47 7.46
C SER A 54 4.76 -10.17 8.77
N VAL A 55 5.01 -8.98 9.31
CA VAL A 55 4.40 -8.44 10.53
C VAL A 55 3.81 -7.07 10.26
N ILE A 56 2.82 -6.67 11.03
CA ILE A 56 2.03 -5.46 10.77
C ILE A 56 2.43 -4.25 11.61
N ASP A 57 3.22 -4.45 12.65
CA ASP A 57 3.63 -3.40 13.59
C ASP A 57 5.12 -3.46 13.92
N ALA A 58 5.66 -2.33 14.38
CA ALA A 58 7.07 -2.16 14.67
C ALA A 58 7.55 -2.96 15.90
N ASP A 59 6.67 -3.27 16.85
CA ASP A 59 7.02 -4.04 18.04
C ASP A 59 7.20 -5.53 17.69
N SER A 60 6.30 -6.08 16.90
CA SER A 60 6.44 -7.44 16.34
C SER A 60 7.67 -7.55 15.45
N PHE A 61 7.95 -6.53 14.63
CA PHE A 61 9.14 -6.47 13.79
C PHE A 61 10.43 -6.49 14.63
N LYS A 62 10.50 -5.65 15.64
CA LYS A 62 11.63 -5.61 16.58
C LYS A 62 11.81 -6.94 17.29
N SER A 63 10.72 -7.50 17.85
CA SER A 63 10.76 -8.75 18.60
C SER A 63 11.28 -9.90 17.74
N TYR A 64 10.85 -9.96 16.48
CA TYR A 64 11.32 -10.96 15.54
C TYR A 64 12.82 -10.80 15.24
N LEU A 65 13.27 -9.57 14.98
CA LEU A 65 14.68 -9.27 14.77
C LEU A 65 15.52 -9.63 16.00
N ASP A 66 15.05 -9.32 17.19
CA ASP A 66 15.82 -9.59 18.43
C ASP A 66 16.06 -11.08 18.65
N ILE A 67 15.14 -11.93 18.21
CA ILE A 67 15.28 -13.41 18.32
C ILE A 67 16.24 -13.95 17.26
N HIS A 68 16.23 -13.42 16.06
CA HIS A 68 16.86 -14.06 14.89
C HIS A 68 18.05 -13.29 14.32
N LYS A 69 18.31 -12.06 14.79
CA LYS A 69 19.39 -11.21 14.26
C LYS A 69 20.78 -11.77 14.51
N THR A 70 21.61 -11.69 13.49
CA THR A 70 23.06 -11.86 13.60
C THR A 70 23.74 -10.51 13.91
N LYS A 71 25.07 -10.53 14.10
CA LYS A 71 25.86 -9.30 14.36
C LYS A 71 25.79 -8.26 13.23
N ARG A 72 25.40 -8.67 12.04
CA ARG A 72 25.31 -7.81 10.83
C ARG A 72 23.91 -7.69 10.28
N ALA A 73 22.91 -7.94 11.11
CA ALA A 73 21.54 -7.67 10.73
C ALA A 73 21.38 -6.21 10.30
N ALA A 74 20.57 -5.98 9.28
CA ALA A 74 20.29 -4.66 8.73
C ALA A 74 18.81 -4.52 8.40
N VAL A 75 18.31 -3.30 8.46
CA VAL A 75 16.94 -2.97 8.07
C VAL A 75 16.98 -2.05 6.85
N HIS A 76 16.23 -2.40 5.81
CA HIS A 76 16.06 -1.61 4.61
C HIS A 76 14.63 -1.10 4.55
N VAL A 77 14.49 0.21 4.47
CA VAL A 77 13.20 0.92 4.38
C VAL A 77 12.92 1.28 2.93
N ASN A 78 11.73 0.95 2.46
CA ASN A 78 11.26 1.33 1.14
C ASN A 78 10.79 2.79 1.14
N SER A 79 11.53 3.66 0.43
CA SER A 79 11.21 5.09 0.33
C SER A 79 9.93 5.39 -0.46
N GLN A 80 9.43 4.43 -1.23
CA GLN A 80 8.23 4.60 -2.05
C GLN A 80 6.96 4.05 -1.39
N TRP A 81 7.06 3.46 -0.20
CA TRP A 81 5.89 2.99 0.53
C TRP A 81 5.12 4.18 1.14
N PRO A 82 3.79 4.16 1.18
CA PRO A 82 2.87 3.27 0.48
C PRO A 82 2.62 3.78 -0.95
N SER A 83 2.95 2.99 -1.96
CA SER A 83 2.62 3.35 -3.34
C SER A 83 1.42 2.55 -3.85
N ALA A 84 0.70 3.11 -4.82
CA ALA A 84 -0.47 2.45 -5.41
C ALA A 84 -0.11 1.17 -6.17
N ASN A 85 1.14 1.04 -6.58
CA ASN A 85 1.63 -0.05 -7.44
C ASN A 85 2.54 -1.04 -6.71
N SER A 86 2.79 -0.86 -5.41
CA SER A 86 3.70 -1.73 -4.70
C SER A 86 2.96 -2.70 -3.79
N SER A 87 3.17 -3.98 -4.00
CA SER A 87 2.93 -5.05 -3.03
C SER A 87 3.90 -4.93 -1.84
N ASP A 88 4.31 -3.70 -1.50
CA ASP A 88 5.57 -3.47 -0.86
C ASP A 88 5.37 -3.12 0.60
N TYR A 89 6.14 -3.79 1.38
CA TYR A 89 6.35 -3.56 2.79
C TYR A 89 7.04 -2.20 3.03
N LEU A 90 6.81 -1.61 4.18
CA LEU A 90 7.50 -0.41 4.65
C LEU A 90 8.99 -0.67 4.89
N ALA A 91 9.32 -1.81 5.51
CA ALA A 91 10.70 -2.15 5.82
C ALA A 91 10.95 -3.66 5.73
N CYS A 92 12.17 -4.03 5.39
CA CYS A 92 12.65 -5.41 5.40
C CYS A 92 13.88 -5.52 6.30
N GLY A 93 13.78 -6.33 7.34
CA GLY A 93 14.89 -6.72 8.19
C GLY A 93 15.55 -8.00 7.68
N TYR A 94 16.85 -7.92 7.45
CA TYR A 94 17.68 -9.07 7.10
C TYR A 94 18.34 -9.58 8.38
N CYS A 95 17.94 -10.77 8.84
CA CYS A 95 18.42 -11.35 10.08
C CYS A 95 19.83 -11.94 9.95
N ASP A 96 20.15 -12.41 8.74
CA ASP A 96 21.34 -13.19 8.40
C ASP A 96 22.28 -12.46 7.42
N ASP A 97 22.50 -11.17 7.61
CA ASP A 97 23.42 -10.44 6.73
C ASP A 97 24.87 -10.89 6.92
N ALA A 98 25.63 -10.88 5.81
CA ALA A 98 26.91 -11.55 5.68
C ALA A 98 27.96 -11.10 6.70
N ASP A 99 28.47 -12.02 7.50
CA ASP A 99 29.82 -11.94 8.00
C ASP A 99 30.78 -12.55 6.98
N ASN A 100 31.95 -11.90 6.72
CA ASN A 100 32.92 -12.34 5.71
C ASN A 100 33.46 -13.77 5.95
N ALA A 101 33.21 -14.37 7.12
CA ALA A 101 33.61 -15.71 7.47
C ALA A 101 32.56 -16.78 7.14
N VAL A 102 31.29 -16.42 7.01
CA VAL A 102 30.19 -17.33 6.69
C VAL A 102 29.27 -16.61 5.71
N THR A 103 29.15 -17.13 4.51
CA THR A 103 28.22 -16.61 3.51
C THR A 103 26.79 -16.79 4.00
N SER A 104 26.19 -15.73 4.51
CA SER A 104 24.75 -15.69 4.67
C SER A 104 24.11 -15.24 3.38
N TRP A 105 22.98 -15.83 3.06
CA TRP A 105 22.31 -15.68 1.77
C TRP A 105 21.21 -14.63 1.80
N ARG A 106 21.03 -13.94 2.93
CA ARG A 106 19.93 -13.01 3.17
C ARG A 106 18.56 -13.65 2.97
N ASP A 107 18.45 -14.91 3.34
CA ASP A 107 17.23 -15.70 3.15
C ASP A 107 16.26 -15.55 4.33
N HIS A 108 16.79 -15.25 5.51
CA HIS A 108 15.98 -15.05 6.70
C HIS A 108 15.61 -13.57 6.83
N ARG A 109 14.34 -13.27 6.56
CA ARG A 109 13.84 -11.89 6.49
C ARG A 109 12.57 -11.71 7.29
N VAL A 110 12.41 -10.52 7.86
CA VAL A 110 11.15 -10.04 8.38
C VAL A 110 10.73 -8.81 7.61
N LYS A 111 9.48 -8.76 7.15
CA LYS A 111 8.90 -7.62 6.49
C LYS A 111 7.94 -6.92 7.43
N LEU A 112 8.07 -5.61 7.55
CA LEU A 112 7.08 -4.75 8.19
C LEU A 112 6.12 -4.27 7.11
N ASP A 113 4.89 -4.77 7.16
CA ASP A 113 3.83 -4.49 6.19
C ASP A 113 2.60 -3.96 6.94
N PRO A 114 2.56 -2.66 7.26
CA PRO A 114 1.45 -2.08 7.98
C PRO A 114 0.17 -2.11 7.15
N LEU A 115 -0.92 -2.58 7.76
CA LEU A 115 -2.21 -2.67 7.09
C LEU A 115 -2.84 -1.28 6.94
N LEU A 116 -3.15 -0.91 5.70
CA LEU A 116 -3.93 0.28 5.43
C LEU A 116 -5.38 0.08 5.89
N SER A 117 -5.98 1.11 6.48
CA SER A 117 -7.37 1.05 6.89
C SER A 117 -8.30 1.04 5.67
N LYS A 118 -9.44 0.40 5.83
CA LYS A 118 -10.45 0.32 4.78
C LYS A 118 -10.91 1.70 4.33
N ASP A 119 -11.21 2.58 5.28
CA ASP A 119 -11.66 3.94 4.98
C ASP A 119 -10.62 4.71 4.16
N PHE A 120 -9.34 4.62 4.56
CA PHE A 120 -8.26 5.28 3.82
C PHE A 120 -8.14 4.75 2.38
N VAL A 121 -8.20 3.43 2.19
CA VAL A 121 -8.14 2.81 0.86
C VAL A 121 -9.33 3.26 0.01
N GLU A 122 -10.56 3.24 0.57
CA GLU A 122 -11.76 3.63 -0.18
C GLU A 122 -11.73 5.12 -0.58
N TRP A 123 -11.26 6.02 0.30
CA TRP A 123 -11.08 7.43 -0.04
C TRP A 123 -10.00 7.64 -1.11
N ARG A 124 -8.86 6.96 -0.99
CA ARG A 124 -7.79 7.01 -2.00
C ARG A 124 -8.26 6.47 -3.35
N ASP A 125 -9.09 5.44 -3.33
CA ASP A 125 -9.56 4.80 -4.55
C ASP A 125 -10.54 5.66 -5.36
N ILE A 126 -11.25 6.60 -4.73
CA ILE A 126 -12.12 7.55 -5.45
C ILE A 126 -11.40 8.84 -5.86
N ASP A 127 -10.18 9.06 -5.39
CA ASP A 127 -9.42 10.27 -5.71
C ASP A 127 -9.24 10.43 -7.21
N GLY A 128 -9.69 11.56 -7.73
CA GLY A 128 -9.64 11.89 -9.16
C GLY A 128 -10.57 11.07 -10.06
N LYS A 129 -11.38 10.14 -9.52
CA LYS A 129 -12.31 9.34 -10.32
C LYS A 129 -13.64 10.04 -10.57
N ASP A 130 -14.18 9.81 -11.74
CA ASP A 130 -15.51 10.24 -12.10
C ASP A 130 -16.57 9.34 -11.45
N LEU A 131 -17.49 9.93 -10.73
CA LEU A 131 -18.59 9.26 -10.03
C LEU A 131 -19.93 9.83 -10.51
N SER A 132 -20.91 8.96 -10.69
CA SER A 132 -22.29 9.42 -10.81
C SER A 132 -22.76 9.95 -9.45
N GLN A 133 -23.81 10.76 -9.47
CA GLN A 133 -24.38 11.27 -8.23
C GLN A 133 -24.82 10.17 -7.27
N ILE A 134 -25.44 9.12 -7.77
CA ILE A 134 -25.90 8.00 -6.92
C ILE A 134 -24.70 7.29 -6.26
N GLU A 135 -23.60 7.09 -6.99
CA GLU A 135 -22.38 6.51 -6.46
C GLU A 135 -21.76 7.40 -5.38
N LEU A 136 -21.69 8.71 -5.67
CA LEU A 136 -21.18 9.67 -4.70
C LEU A 136 -22.05 9.76 -3.44
N CYS A 137 -23.37 9.84 -3.56
CA CYS A 137 -24.26 9.83 -2.41
C CYS A 137 -24.06 8.59 -1.54
N ARG A 138 -24.01 7.41 -2.15
CA ARG A 138 -23.80 6.15 -1.41
C ARG A 138 -22.42 6.08 -0.77
N PHE A 139 -21.42 6.64 -1.41
CA PHE A 139 -20.07 6.72 -0.86
C PHE A 139 -20.05 7.65 0.35
N LEU A 140 -20.56 8.87 0.24
CA LEU A 140 -20.59 9.85 1.32
C LEU A 140 -21.42 9.36 2.51
N ASP A 141 -22.56 8.72 2.27
CA ASP A 141 -23.41 8.15 3.31
C ASP A 141 -22.66 7.11 4.16
N ARG A 142 -21.86 6.25 3.54
CA ARG A 142 -21.02 5.27 4.25
C ARG A 142 -19.87 5.89 5.02
N HIS A 143 -19.38 7.06 4.58
CA HIS A 143 -18.20 7.72 5.12
C HIS A 143 -18.50 9.04 5.83
N LEU A 144 -19.73 9.27 6.26
CA LEU A 144 -20.14 10.49 6.98
C LEU A 144 -19.28 10.80 8.19
N SER A 145 -18.85 9.76 8.91
CA SER A 145 -17.99 9.89 10.10
C SER A 145 -16.58 10.41 9.78
N ASN A 146 -16.14 10.28 8.53
CA ASN A 146 -14.86 10.80 8.11
C ASN A 146 -14.92 12.29 7.79
N ILE A 147 -16.10 12.84 7.44
CA ILE A 147 -16.26 14.26 7.13
C ILE A 147 -16.32 15.05 8.44
N VAL A 148 -15.36 15.94 8.62
CA VAL A 148 -15.17 16.69 9.86
C VAL A 148 -15.13 18.18 9.60
N ARG A 149 -15.41 18.95 10.64
CA ARG A 149 -15.15 20.40 10.67
C ARG A 149 -13.99 20.65 11.64
N PRO A 150 -12.76 20.88 11.14
CA PRO A 150 -11.64 21.20 12.02
C PRO A 150 -11.86 22.51 12.80
N ASP A 151 -11.36 22.59 14.03
CA ASP A 151 -11.52 23.77 14.89
C ASP A 151 -10.96 25.05 14.27
N ASN A 152 -9.88 24.92 13.51
CA ASN A 152 -9.26 26.02 12.76
C ASN A 152 -10.00 26.39 11.46
N GLN A 153 -11.07 25.67 11.10
CA GLN A 153 -11.87 25.87 9.89
C GLN A 153 -13.39 25.93 10.21
N PRO A 154 -13.85 26.89 11.01
CA PRO A 154 -15.23 26.94 11.48
C PRO A 154 -16.27 27.16 10.37
N LYS A 155 -15.82 27.59 9.19
CA LYS A 155 -16.67 27.81 8.01
C LYS A 155 -16.74 26.57 7.10
N ALA A 156 -16.01 25.51 7.41
CA ALA A 156 -16.08 24.27 6.63
C ALA A 156 -17.47 23.64 6.76
N PRO A 157 -17.98 23.01 5.70
CA PRO A 157 -19.28 22.36 5.74
C PRO A 157 -19.25 21.14 6.67
N THR A 158 -20.39 20.84 7.27
CA THR A 158 -20.61 19.62 8.02
C THR A 158 -20.88 18.44 7.09
N SER A 159 -20.78 17.22 7.61
CA SER A 159 -21.13 16.01 6.86
C SER A 159 -22.56 16.04 6.31
N SER A 160 -23.50 16.54 7.11
CA SER A 160 -24.91 16.68 6.71
C SER A 160 -25.08 17.67 5.56
N GLU A 161 -24.37 18.81 5.61
CA GLU A 161 -24.45 19.82 4.54
C GLU A 161 -23.88 19.28 3.23
N VAL A 162 -22.76 18.55 3.27
CA VAL A 162 -22.16 17.91 2.07
C VAL A 162 -23.11 16.87 1.47
N LEU A 163 -23.67 15.98 2.30
CA LEU A 163 -24.57 14.93 1.82
C LEU A 163 -25.88 15.52 1.26
N THR A 164 -26.49 16.48 1.97
CA THR A 164 -27.71 17.14 1.54
C THR A 164 -27.51 17.83 0.19
N PHE A 165 -26.36 18.51 0.02
CA PHE A 165 -26.03 19.16 -1.25
C PHE A 165 -26.00 18.14 -2.40
N VAL A 166 -25.25 17.03 -2.25
CA VAL A 166 -25.12 16.03 -3.31
C VAL A 166 -26.47 15.34 -3.59
N SER A 167 -27.27 15.09 -2.56
CA SER A 167 -28.57 14.45 -2.69
C SER A 167 -29.60 15.33 -3.43
N ASN A 168 -29.63 16.60 -3.13
CA ASN A 168 -30.60 17.54 -3.71
C ASN A 168 -30.32 17.83 -5.19
N LEU A 169 -29.09 17.64 -5.65
CA LEU A 169 -28.77 17.80 -7.07
C LEU A 169 -29.50 16.79 -7.97
N SER A 170 -30.03 15.70 -7.45
CA SER A 170 -30.71 14.65 -8.25
C SER A 170 -32.12 15.03 -8.71
N ASP A 171 -32.80 15.83 -7.93
CA ASP A 171 -34.20 16.14 -8.19
C ASP A 171 -34.40 17.23 -9.26
N VAL A 172 -33.29 17.79 -9.77
CA VAL A 172 -33.37 18.93 -10.67
C VAL A 172 -33.39 18.49 -12.14
N LYS A 173 -34.52 18.05 -12.60
CA LYS A 173 -34.78 17.78 -14.02
C LYS A 173 -34.86 19.05 -14.90
N LYS A 174 -34.77 20.24 -14.32
CA LYS A 174 -34.79 21.53 -15.05
C LYS A 174 -33.84 22.52 -14.38
N VAL A 175 -32.55 22.32 -14.52
CA VAL A 175 -31.58 23.34 -14.12
C VAL A 175 -31.16 24.15 -15.30
N GLU A 176 -31.55 25.41 -15.34
CA GLU A 176 -30.88 26.42 -16.16
C GLU A 176 -29.59 26.82 -15.42
N PHE A 177 -28.48 26.28 -15.84
CA PHE A 177 -27.17 26.71 -15.32
C PHE A 177 -26.81 28.08 -15.88
N LYS A 178 -27.01 29.14 -15.14
CA LYS A 178 -26.39 30.43 -15.47
C LYS A 178 -24.93 30.39 -15.02
N LYS A 179 -24.04 30.33 -15.99
CA LYS A 179 -22.61 30.43 -15.79
C LYS A 179 -22.25 31.85 -15.34
N SER A 180 -22.08 32.05 -14.04
CA SER A 180 -21.50 33.27 -13.49
C SER A 180 -20.01 33.02 -13.24
N VAL A 181 -19.15 33.49 -14.13
CA VAL A 181 -17.71 33.48 -13.95
C VAL A 181 -17.34 34.76 -13.17
N ASN A 182 -17.00 34.62 -11.91
CA ASN A 182 -16.43 35.72 -11.15
C ASN A 182 -14.90 35.58 -11.20
N LEU A 183 -14.23 36.47 -11.95
CA LEU A 183 -12.82 36.38 -12.34
C LEU A 183 -11.83 36.74 -11.22
N ASP A 184 -12.27 37.32 -10.12
CA ASP A 184 -11.33 37.91 -9.12
C ASP A 184 -10.83 36.95 -8.03
N ASN A 185 -11.45 35.79 -7.80
CA ASN A 185 -11.03 34.87 -6.71
C ASN A 185 -11.05 33.38 -7.06
N GLY A 186 -11.15 33.01 -8.31
CA GLY A 186 -11.20 31.58 -8.73
C GLY A 186 -12.41 30.79 -8.20
N ARG A 187 -13.35 31.46 -7.53
CA ARG A 187 -14.58 30.86 -7.03
C ARG A 187 -15.64 30.91 -8.14
N VAL A 188 -15.94 29.78 -8.72
CA VAL A 188 -17.13 29.62 -9.54
C VAL A 188 -18.31 29.52 -8.59
N GLN A 189 -19.01 30.62 -8.39
CA GLN A 189 -20.28 30.59 -7.68
C GLN A 189 -21.34 30.17 -8.69
N LEU A 190 -21.76 28.91 -8.64
CA LEU A 190 -22.96 28.47 -9.34
C LEU A 190 -24.16 28.85 -8.51
N THR A 191 -24.93 29.78 -9.02
CA THR A 191 -26.24 30.11 -8.47
C THR A 191 -27.20 29.09 -9.00
N TYR A 192 -27.65 28.22 -8.13
CA TYR A 192 -28.70 27.26 -8.38
C TYR A 192 -30.04 27.96 -8.13
N ASN A 193 -30.83 28.13 -9.16
CA ASN A 193 -32.19 28.61 -9.00
C ASN A 193 -33.11 27.39 -8.91
N GLU A 194 -33.44 26.96 -7.72
CA GLU A 194 -34.59 26.09 -7.51
C GLU A 194 -35.84 26.93 -7.73
N ILE A 195 -36.58 26.65 -8.79
CA ILE A 195 -37.91 27.25 -8.98
C ILE A 195 -38.85 26.33 -8.21
N ASP A 196 -39.12 26.68 -6.96
CA ASP A 196 -40.19 26.04 -6.19
C ASP A 196 -41.52 26.24 -6.94
N ALA A 197 -42.48 25.33 -6.69
CA ALA A 197 -43.82 25.43 -7.26
C ALA A 197 -44.50 26.81 -7.01
N ASP A 198 -43.96 27.58 -6.05
CA ASP A 198 -44.40 28.94 -5.69
C ASP A 198 -43.49 30.06 -6.25
N GLY A 199 -42.53 29.76 -7.12
CA GLY A 199 -41.68 30.77 -7.78
C GLY A 199 -40.57 31.38 -6.96
N GLY A 200 -40.21 30.77 -5.80
CA GLY A 200 -39.09 31.18 -4.97
C GLY A 200 -37.75 30.72 -5.53
N THR A 201 -36.72 31.58 -5.45
CA THR A 201 -35.34 31.25 -5.86
C THR A 201 -34.52 31.01 -4.61
N ALA A 202 -34.14 29.77 -4.35
CA ALA A 202 -33.20 29.43 -3.29
C ALA A 202 -31.76 29.42 -3.82
N ASN A 203 -30.92 30.29 -3.28
CA ASN A 203 -29.48 30.28 -3.57
C ASN A 203 -28.80 29.24 -2.69
N ILE A 204 -28.53 28.07 -3.20
CA ILE A 204 -27.75 27.06 -2.47
C ILE A 204 -26.27 27.27 -2.80
N SER A 205 -25.50 27.60 -1.77
CA SER A 205 -24.04 27.68 -1.89
C SER A 205 -23.47 26.26 -1.99
N VAL A 206 -22.78 25.98 -3.08
CA VAL A 206 -22.13 24.69 -3.33
C VAL A 206 -20.90 24.53 -2.44
N PRO A 207 -20.86 23.61 -1.49
CA PRO A 207 -19.64 23.31 -0.76
C PRO A 207 -18.64 22.68 -1.73
N ARG A 208 -17.67 23.47 -2.20
CA ARG A 208 -16.61 22.99 -3.07
C ARG A 208 -15.57 22.17 -2.30
N ASP A 209 -15.23 22.67 -1.14
CA ASP A 209 -14.16 22.11 -0.32
C ASP A 209 -14.74 21.67 1.03
N PHE A 210 -14.37 20.49 1.48
CA PHE A 210 -14.71 19.95 2.79
C PHE A 210 -13.54 19.15 3.36
N TRP A 211 -13.51 18.96 4.67
CA TRP A 211 -12.43 18.27 5.34
C TRP A 211 -12.84 16.85 5.69
N ILE A 212 -11.92 15.92 5.47
CA ILE A 212 -12.04 14.54 5.92
C ILE A 212 -10.93 14.24 6.91
N GLN A 213 -11.23 13.43 7.92
CA GLN A 213 -10.26 12.93 8.87
C GLN A 213 -10.07 11.44 8.66
N LEU A 214 -8.88 11.04 8.30
CA LEU A 214 -8.54 9.65 7.99
C LEU A 214 -7.55 9.10 9.02
N ARG A 215 -7.68 7.80 9.29
CA ARG A 215 -6.72 7.01 10.04
C ARG A 215 -6.12 5.98 9.08
N PRO A 216 -4.98 6.27 8.44
CA PRO A 216 -4.47 5.45 7.34
C PRO A 216 -4.08 4.03 7.74
N ILE A 217 -3.55 3.81 8.95
CA ILE A 217 -3.00 2.53 9.40
C ILE A 217 -3.91 1.89 10.45
N VAL A 218 -4.23 0.61 10.26
CA VAL A 218 -4.95 -0.20 11.24
C VAL A 218 -4.11 -0.34 12.52
N GLY A 219 -4.74 -0.16 13.67
CA GLY A 219 -4.06 -0.28 14.97
C GLY A 219 -3.32 0.96 15.45
N ARG A 220 -3.09 1.97 14.59
CA ARG A 220 -2.55 3.28 15.01
C ARG A 220 -3.70 4.24 15.31
N ASN A 221 -3.44 5.22 16.18
CA ASN A 221 -4.44 6.26 16.52
C ASN A 221 -4.21 7.57 15.78
N ASP A 222 -3.16 7.64 14.97
CA ASP A 222 -2.82 8.84 14.22
C ASP A 222 -3.91 9.17 13.21
N ARG A 223 -4.37 10.42 13.25
CA ARG A 223 -5.44 10.92 12.40
C ARG A 223 -4.97 12.13 11.64
N TYR A 224 -5.25 12.15 10.36
CA TYR A 224 -4.82 13.19 9.45
C TYR A 224 -6.04 13.87 8.83
N ASN A 225 -6.02 15.20 8.83
CA ASN A 225 -7.05 15.98 8.14
C ASN A 225 -6.62 16.24 6.71
N VAL A 226 -7.45 15.82 5.77
CA VAL A 226 -7.23 15.98 4.33
C VAL A 226 -8.31 16.89 3.77
N LEU A 227 -7.92 17.84 2.96
CA LEU A 227 -8.86 18.69 2.24
C LEU A 227 -9.34 17.97 0.98
N ALA A 228 -10.64 17.71 0.90
CA ALA A 228 -11.30 17.16 -0.25
C ALA A 228 -11.97 18.28 -1.06
N THR A 229 -11.64 18.36 -2.34
CA THR A 229 -12.27 19.29 -3.29
C THR A 229 -13.22 18.53 -4.18
N MET A 230 -14.50 18.90 -4.13
CA MET A 230 -15.53 18.32 -4.99
C MET A 230 -15.68 19.15 -6.24
N ARG A 231 -15.55 18.51 -7.39
CA ARG A 231 -15.84 19.10 -8.72
C ARG A 231 -17.00 18.37 -9.35
N TYR A 232 -17.71 19.04 -10.23
CA TYR A 232 -18.75 18.43 -11.01
C TYR A 232 -18.75 19.00 -12.44
N ARG A 233 -19.22 18.20 -13.38
CA ARG A 233 -19.36 18.56 -14.78
C ARG A 233 -20.59 17.88 -15.40
N ILE A 234 -21.14 18.50 -16.42
CA ILE A 234 -22.22 17.90 -17.22
C ILE A 234 -21.59 17.26 -18.45
N VAL A 235 -21.86 15.98 -18.62
CA VAL A 235 -21.42 15.19 -19.77
C VAL A 235 -22.67 14.86 -20.59
N GLU A 236 -22.54 14.85 -21.92
CA GLU A 236 -23.63 14.51 -22.86
C GLU A 236 -24.92 15.31 -22.63
N SER A 237 -24.77 16.59 -22.23
CA SER A 237 -25.87 17.56 -22.02
C SER A 237 -26.88 17.20 -20.91
N THR A 238 -26.80 16.02 -20.29
CA THR A 238 -27.79 15.56 -19.31
C THR A 238 -27.23 14.81 -18.13
N LYS A 239 -26.01 14.28 -18.22
CA LYS A 239 -25.40 13.45 -17.18
C LYS A 239 -24.49 14.28 -16.30
N LEU A 240 -24.82 14.36 -15.01
CA LEU A 240 -23.99 15.01 -14.00
C LEU A 240 -22.94 14.01 -13.49
N VAL A 241 -21.68 14.41 -13.54
CA VAL A 241 -20.53 13.65 -13.08
C VAL A 241 -19.78 14.44 -12.03
N PHE A 242 -19.42 13.78 -10.94
CA PHE A 242 -18.66 14.33 -9.84
C PHE A 242 -17.27 13.74 -9.80
N THR A 243 -16.32 14.55 -9.35
CA THR A 243 -14.95 14.11 -9.08
C THR A 243 -14.54 14.68 -7.72
N ILE A 244 -14.01 13.84 -6.84
CA ILE A 244 -13.37 14.27 -5.59
C ILE A 244 -11.87 14.23 -5.79
N GLU A 245 -11.19 15.32 -5.45
CA GLU A 245 -9.74 15.43 -5.44
C GLU A 245 -9.27 15.61 -4.00
N LEU A 246 -8.44 14.69 -3.51
CA LEU A 246 -7.80 14.77 -2.20
C LEU A 246 -6.52 15.60 -2.34
N ARG A 247 -6.46 16.72 -1.63
CA ARG A 247 -5.30 17.60 -1.72
C ARG A 247 -4.17 17.13 -0.85
N ASP A 248 -2.95 17.25 -1.39
CA ASP A 248 -1.70 17.00 -0.68
C ASP A 248 -1.63 15.60 -0.04
N LEU A 249 -2.32 14.61 -0.65
CA LEU A 249 -2.34 13.23 -0.17
C LEU A 249 -0.96 12.58 -0.21
N ASP A 250 -0.16 12.90 -1.21
CA ASP A 250 1.23 12.46 -1.37
C ASP A 250 2.13 12.98 -0.24
N ILE A 251 1.99 14.26 0.12
CA ILE A 251 2.72 14.87 1.25
C ILE A 251 2.33 14.17 2.56
N LEU A 252 1.04 13.94 2.79
CA LEU A 252 0.56 13.22 3.97
C LEU A 252 1.16 11.81 4.05
N LEU A 253 1.23 11.10 2.93
CA LEU A 253 1.82 9.76 2.90
C LEU A 253 3.33 9.78 3.19
N GLU A 254 4.03 10.80 2.72
CA GLU A 254 5.45 11.02 3.05
C GLU A 254 5.64 11.29 4.55
N GLU A 255 4.88 12.20 5.13
CA GLU A 255 4.93 12.52 6.56
C GLU A 255 4.63 11.28 7.41
N MET A 256 3.58 10.55 7.09
CA MET A 256 3.21 9.31 7.78
C MET A 256 4.33 8.27 7.71
N ARG A 257 4.94 8.06 6.54
CA ARG A 257 6.08 7.15 6.36
C ARG A 257 7.26 7.59 7.22
N ASP A 258 7.60 8.86 7.19
CA ASP A 258 8.76 9.39 7.90
C ASP A 258 8.60 9.28 9.43
N GLU A 259 7.40 9.48 9.95
CA GLU A 259 7.06 9.20 11.36
C GLU A 259 7.26 7.73 11.71
N MET A 260 6.75 6.82 10.88
CA MET A 260 6.91 5.38 11.10
C MET A 260 8.37 4.92 10.99
N VAL A 261 9.12 5.49 10.08
CA VAL A 261 10.56 5.21 9.93
C VAL A 261 11.35 5.72 11.14
N LYS A 262 10.99 6.88 11.66
CA LYS A 262 11.59 7.42 12.89
C LYS A 262 11.34 6.49 14.07
N GLU A 263 10.09 6.09 14.30
CA GLU A 263 9.72 5.11 15.33
C GLU A 263 10.49 3.81 15.17
N LEU A 264 10.57 3.28 13.95
CA LEU A 264 11.28 2.05 13.65
C LEU A 264 12.78 2.16 14.00
N ARG A 265 13.44 3.26 13.61
CA ARG A 265 14.85 3.51 13.94
C ARG A 265 15.12 3.51 15.45
N GLU A 266 14.24 4.15 16.20
CA GLU A 266 14.34 4.18 17.67
C GLU A 266 14.18 2.78 18.26
N LYS A 267 13.23 2.00 17.77
CA LYS A 267 12.95 0.65 18.29
C LYS A 267 14.02 -0.38 17.95
N VAL A 268 14.57 -0.36 16.74
CA VAL A 268 15.53 -1.38 16.29
C VAL A 268 16.98 -1.04 16.61
N ALA A 269 17.27 0.10 17.20
CA ALA A 269 18.63 0.46 17.57
C ALA A 269 19.30 -0.66 18.41
N PRO A 270 20.59 -0.98 18.19
CA PRO A 270 21.57 -0.32 17.33
C PRO A 270 21.66 -0.88 15.89
N ILE A 271 20.66 -1.62 15.41
CA ILE A 271 20.66 -2.18 14.05
C ILE A 271 20.64 -1.03 13.03
N PRO A 272 21.52 -1.02 12.00
CA PRO A 272 21.53 0.02 10.99
C PRO A 272 20.25 -0.02 10.13
N VAL A 273 19.69 1.17 9.87
CA VAL A 273 18.49 1.35 9.04
C VAL A 273 18.84 2.17 7.82
N PHE A 274 18.69 1.56 6.66
CA PHE A 274 18.97 2.15 5.35
C PHE A 274 17.68 2.52 4.63
N LEU A 275 17.65 3.69 4.01
CA LEU A 275 16.58 4.07 3.10
C LEU A 275 16.92 3.57 1.69
N THR A 276 16.03 2.80 1.08
CA THR A 276 16.23 2.19 -0.24
C THR A 276 15.07 2.56 -1.18
N ARG A 277 15.33 2.45 -2.47
CA ARG A 277 14.34 2.65 -3.54
C ARG A 277 13.73 1.33 -3.94
#